data_ecf15e2892a752058d8e4d570b9ffcbf
#
_entry.id   ecf15e2892a752058d8e4d570b9ffcbf
#
_cell.length_a   1.000
_cell.length_b   1.000
_cell.length_c   1.000
_cell.angle_alpha   90.00
_cell.angle_beta   90.00
_cell.angle_gamma   90.00
#
_symmetry.space_group_name_H-M   'P 1'
#
loop_
_entity.id
_entity.type
_entity.pdbx_description
1 polymer ?
#
loop_
_entity_poly.entity_id
_entity_poly.type
_entity_poly.pdbx_seq_one_letter_code
_entity_poly.pdbx_strand_id
1 'polypeptide(L)'
;GTYSISEQIERGQQPSLRRCFSVGRRTFGNLMVFALILMIVFLVWWRAASAVHIFFPVDMASPDWTDYLQFLGIGSAVGSIFAVIVFAAAAFSLPMLVDREADSVTAVVTSVNAVLRNKPAMAVWAALIVVAVAPGFALLLLGRERGAGFALVMALLGITLPLIGHATWHAYRATIDAAAWPRNEHLDP
;
A
#
# COMPACT_ATOMS: atom_id res chain seq x y z
N GLY A 1 -6.72 -9.63 -6.41
CA GLY A 1 -7.96 -10.21 -5.90
C GLY A 1 -9.02 -9.17 -5.57
N THR A 2 -8.82 -8.35 -4.53
CA THR A 2 -9.84 -7.43 -3.99
C THR A 2 -10.36 -6.44 -5.04
N TYR A 3 -9.50 -5.81 -5.81
CA TYR A 3 -9.90 -4.87 -6.88
C TYR A 3 -10.75 -5.53 -7.97
N SER A 4 -10.40 -6.75 -8.37
CA SER A 4 -11.22 -7.48 -9.36
C SER A 4 -12.59 -7.86 -8.80
N ILE A 5 -12.71 -8.15 -7.50
CA ILE A 5 -14.00 -8.37 -6.84
C ILE A 5 -14.81 -7.07 -6.81
N SER A 6 -14.17 -5.95 -6.43
CA SER A 6 -14.82 -4.65 -6.37
C SER A 6 -15.37 -4.23 -7.74
N GLU A 7 -14.60 -4.47 -8.80
CA GLU A 7 -15.03 -4.23 -10.18
C GLU A 7 -16.23 -5.10 -10.58
N GLN A 8 -16.21 -6.40 -10.26
CA GLN A 8 -17.32 -7.32 -10.57
C GLN A 8 -18.61 -6.88 -9.86
N ILE A 9 -18.51 -6.47 -8.58
CA ILE A 9 -19.66 -5.96 -7.83
C ILE A 9 -20.21 -4.67 -8.44
N GLU A 10 -19.34 -3.72 -8.83
CA GLU A 10 -19.73 -2.47 -9.48
C GLU A 10 -20.50 -2.72 -10.79
N ARG A 11 -20.15 -3.78 -11.50
CA ARG A 11 -20.84 -4.20 -12.74
C ARG A 11 -22.11 -5.03 -12.50
N GLY A 12 -22.51 -5.25 -11.24
CA GLY A 12 -23.66 -6.09 -10.88
C GLY A 12 -23.45 -7.59 -11.15
N GLN A 13 -22.20 -8.02 -11.31
CA GLN A 13 -21.85 -9.42 -11.56
C GLN A 13 -21.60 -10.15 -10.24
N GLN A 14 -21.85 -11.46 -10.23
CA GLN A 14 -21.49 -12.27 -9.06
C GLN A 14 -19.95 -12.42 -8.98
N PRO A 15 -19.35 -12.16 -7.80
CA PRO A 15 -17.91 -12.29 -7.62
C PRO A 15 -17.41 -13.70 -7.90
N SER A 16 -16.41 -13.82 -8.80
CA SER A 16 -15.81 -15.09 -9.18
C SER A 16 -14.31 -15.09 -8.90
N LEU A 17 -13.84 -16.03 -8.06
CA LEU A 17 -12.42 -16.21 -7.77
C LEU A 17 -11.61 -16.62 -9.02
N ARG A 18 -12.22 -17.41 -9.91
CA ARG A 18 -11.59 -17.82 -11.16
C ARG A 18 -11.22 -16.60 -12.02
N ARG A 19 -12.12 -15.62 -12.09
CA ARG A 19 -11.88 -14.35 -12.79
C ARG A 19 -10.78 -13.54 -12.12
N CYS A 20 -10.78 -13.46 -10.78
CA CYS A 20 -9.69 -12.80 -10.04
C CYS A 20 -8.33 -13.38 -10.38
N PHE A 21 -8.25 -14.71 -10.53
CA PHE A 21 -6.99 -15.40 -10.84
C PHE A 21 -6.56 -15.15 -12.30
N SER A 22 -7.49 -15.15 -13.23
CA SER A 22 -7.20 -14.87 -14.65
C SER A 22 -6.70 -13.45 -14.87
N VAL A 23 -7.33 -12.45 -14.23
CA VAL A 23 -6.88 -11.06 -14.25
C VAL A 23 -5.48 -10.93 -13.65
N GLY A 24 -5.24 -11.50 -12.47
CA GLY A 24 -3.92 -11.48 -11.83
C GLY A 24 -2.82 -12.09 -12.72
N ARG A 25 -3.10 -13.18 -13.41
CA ARG A 25 -2.15 -13.82 -14.32
C ARG A 25 -1.82 -12.98 -15.56
N ARG A 26 -2.81 -12.29 -16.12
CA ARG A 26 -2.63 -11.42 -17.29
C ARG A 26 -1.88 -10.13 -16.95
N THR A 27 -2.18 -9.55 -15.79
CA THR A 27 -1.53 -8.32 -15.30
C THR A 27 -0.17 -8.61 -14.65
N PHE A 28 0.24 -9.90 -14.56
CA PHE A 28 1.42 -10.32 -13.81
C PHE A 28 2.71 -9.60 -14.24
N GLY A 29 2.92 -9.40 -15.53
CA GLY A 29 4.10 -8.67 -16.04
C GLY A 29 4.18 -7.25 -15.51
N ASN A 30 3.07 -6.50 -15.59
CA ASN A 30 2.99 -5.15 -15.06
C ASN A 30 3.12 -5.13 -13.53
N LEU A 31 2.53 -6.11 -12.83
CA LEU A 31 2.68 -6.22 -11.38
C LEU A 31 4.14 -6.48 -10.97
N MET A 32 4.89 -7.26 -11.76
CA MET A 32 6.32 -7.49 -11.52
C MET A 32 7.14 -6.21 -11.71
N VAL A 33 6.88 -5.45 -12.76
CA VAL A 33 7.54 -4.14 -12.97
C VAL A 33 7.19 -3.17 -11.85
N PHE A 34 5.93 -3.11 -11.44
CA PHE A 34 5.50 -2.30 -10.31
C PHE A 34 6.19 -2.71 -9.00
N ALA A 35 6.28 -4.02 -8.73
CA ALA A 35 6.99 -4.54 -7.56
C ALA A 35 8.48 -4.19 -7.60
N LEU A 36 9.11 -4.21 -8.79
CA LEU A 36 10.50 -3.81 -8.96
C LEU A 36 10.71 -2.32 -8.65
N ILE A 37 9.78 -1.44 -9.10
CA ILE A 37 9.82 -0.02 -8.77
C ILE A 37 9.78 0.18 -7.25
N LEU A 38 8.84 -0.48 -6.55
CA LEU A 38 8.73 -0.41 -5.09
C LEU A 38 9.95 -1.01 -4.39
N MET A 39 10.52 -2.09 -4.94
CA MET A 39 11.74 -2.71 -4.41
C MET A 39 12.92 -1.74 -4.46
N ILE A 40 13.08 -0.97 -5.54
CA ILE A 40 14.14 0.05 -5.64
C ILE A 40 13.95 1.11 -4.55
N VAL A 41 12.72 1.62 -4.37
CA VAL A 41 12.41 2.58 -3.30
C VAL A 41 12.74 1.98 -1.93
N PHE A 42 12.39 0.71 -1.70
CA PHE A 42 12.68 -0.01 -0.46
C PHE A 42 14.20 -0.15 -0.21
N LEU A 43 14.98 -0.48 -1.25
CA LEU A 43 16.44 -0.59 -1.12
C LEU A 43 17.10 0.76 -0.78
N VAL A 44 16.62 1.85 -1.37
CA VAL A 44 17.08 3.20 -1.04
C VAL A 44 16.70 3.56 0.40
N TRP A 45 15.47 3.25 0.82
CA TRP A 45 15.04 3.41 2.21
C TRP A 45 15.89 2.58 3.17
N TRP A 46 16.17 1.32 2.86
CA TRP A 46 17.02 0.45 3.66
C TRP A 46 18.42 1.07 3.86
N ARG A 47 18.96 1.64 2.78
CA ARG A 47 20.26 2.33 2.85
C ARG A 47 20.21 3.59 3.72
N ALA A 48 19.14 4.38 3.60
CA ALA A 48 18.93 5.56 4.43
C ALA A 48 18.73 5.18 5.91
N ALA A 49 17.94 4.15 6.20
CA ALA A 49 17.73 3.64 7.56
C ALA A 49 19.05 3.13 8.19
N SER A 50 19.88 2.45 7.40
CA SER A 50 21.23 2.03 7.86
C SER A 50 22.12 3.22 8.21
N ALA A 51 22.05 4.31 7.44
CA ALA A 51 22.79 5.53 7.74
C ALA A 51 22.30 6.17 9.05
N VAL A 52 20.99 6.24 9.28
CA VAL A 52 20.42 6.73 10.56
C VAL A 52 20.98 5.91 11.74
N HIS A 53 21.01 4.58 11.62
CA HIS A 53 21.55 3.72 12.67
C HIS A 53 23.05 3.94 12.93
N ILE A 54 23.82 4.25 11.89
CA ILE A 54 25.28 4.52 12.03
C ILE A 54 25.54 5.88 12.69
N PHE A 55 24.80 6.92 12.29
CA PHE A 55 25.01 8.28 12.77
C PHE A 55 24.34 8.57 14.13
N PHE A 56 23.29 7.83 14.48
CA PHE A 56 22.55 7.96 15.73
C PHE A 56 22.43 6.58 16.41
N PRO A 57 23.57 6.01 16.86
CA PRO A 57 23.56 4.72 17.54
C PRO A 57 22.87 4.83 18.89
N VAL A 58 22.08 3.80 19.23
CA VAL A 58 21.56 3.64 20.60
C VAL A 58 22.48 2.70 21.34
N ASP A 59 23.03 3.14 22.48
CA ASP A 59 23.82 2.24 23.35
C ASP A 59 22.88 1.24 24.03
N MET A 60 22.97 -0.01 23.61
CA MET A 60 22.13 -1.10 24.15
C MET A 60 22.56 -1.53 25.56
N ALA A 61 23.78 -1.18 25.99
CA ALA A 61 24.28 -1.52 27.34
C ALA A 61 23.82 -0.53 28.41
N SER A 62 23.71 0.74 28.04
CA SER A 62 23.23 1.83 28.92
C SER A 62 22.34 2.81 28.15
N PRO A 63 21.12 2.36 27.75
CA PRO A 63 20.28 3.18 26.88
C PRO A 63 19.81 4.45 27.59
N ASP A 64 20.09 5.62 26.99
CA ASP A 64 19.54 6.91 27.40
C ASP A 64 18.28 7.25 26.61
N TRP A 65 17.33 7.90 27.28
CA TRP A 65 16.10 8.38 26.63
C TRP A 65 16.37 9.35 25.49
N THR A 66 17.42 10.15 25.60
CA THR A 66 17.84 11.10 24.57
C THR A 66 18.24 10.40 23.28
N ASP A 67 19.01 9.31 23.38
CA ASP A 67 19.44 8.51 22.23
C ASP A 67 18.24 7.86 21.53
N TYR A 68 17.32 7.30 22.31
CA TYR A 68 16.08 6.75 21.75
C TYR A 68 15.23 7.80 21.04
N LEU A 69 15.06 8.99 21.64
CA LEU A 69 14.27 10.07 21.03
C LEU A 69 14.91 10.58 19.74
N GLN A 70 16.22 10.71 19.69
CA GLN A 70 16.95 11.12 18.50
C GLN A 70 16.82 10.05 17.40
N PHE A 71 17.10 8.81 17.71
CA PHE A 71 17.01 7.69 16.76
C PHE A 71 15.60 7.53 16.21
N LEU A 72 14.59 7.48 17.09
CA LEU A 72 13.20 7.33 16.68
C LEU A 72 12.69 8.58 15.95
N GLY A 73 13.06 9.78 16.40
CA GLY A 73 12.63 11.03 15.77
C GLY A 73 13.17 11.17 14.36
N ILE A 74 14.47 11.01 14.18
CA ILE A 74 15.12 11.12 12.87
C ILE A 74 14.73 9.94 11.99
N GLY A 75 14.71 8.72 12.54
CA GLY A 75 14.29 7.51 11.82
C GLY A 75 12.84 7.60 11.34
N SER A 76 11.94 8.12 12.18
CA SER A 76 10.54 8.35 11.81
C SER A 76 10.40 9.43 10.74
N ALA A 77 11.17 10.51 10.82
CA ALA A 77 11.16 11.57 9.81
C ALA A 77 11.61 11.04 8.44
N VAL A 78 12.73 10.32 8.41
CA VAL A 78 13.24 9.68 7.18
C VAL A 78 12.24 8.63 6.67
N GLY A 79 11.74 7.76 7.55
CA GLY A 79 10.75 6.74 7.20
C GLY A 79 9.46 7.33 6.63
N SER A 80 9.00 8.46 7.17
CA SER A 80 7.81 9.16 6.68
C SER A 80 7.96 9.67 5.26
N ILE A 81 9.14 10.15 4.87
CA ILE A 81 9.41 10.58 3.48
C ILE A 81 9.22 9.39 2.54
N PHE A 82 9.82 8.25 2.85
CA PHE A 82 9.68 7.05 2.02
C PHE A 82 8.26 6.49 2.03
N ALA A 83 7.58 6.55 3.18
CA ALA A 83 6.18 6.14 3.29
C ALA A 83 5.27 6.99 2.38
N VAL A 84 5.48 8.31 2.31
CA VAL A 84 4.76 9.21 1.40
C VAL A 84 5.05 8.88 -0.07
N ILE A 85 6.31 8.60 -0.42
CA ILE A 85 6.70 8.21 -1.78
C ILE A 85 6.00 6.90 -2.19
N VAL A 86 6.08 5.87 -1.34
CA VAL A 86 5.44 4.58 -1.58
C VAL A 86 3.92 4.72 -1.65
N PHE A 87 3.31 5.48 -0.73
CA PHE A 87 1.88 5.75 -0.74
C PHE A 87 1.46 6.43 -2.04
N ALA A 88 2.15 7.51 -2.45
CA ALA A 88 1.82 8.22 -3.68
C ALA A 88 1.97 7.32 -4.92
N ALA A 89 3.00 6.49 -4.97
CA ALA A 89 3.21 5.56 -6.07
C ALA A 89 2.17 4.44 -6.10
N ALA A 90 1.72 3.94 -4.95
CA ALA A 90 0.89 2.73 -4.85
C ALA A 90 -0.61 2.99 -4.73
N ALA A 91 -1.02 4.19 -4.27
CA ALA A 91 -2.41 4.48 -3.91
C ALA A 91 -3.43 4.09 -5.00
N PHE A 92 -3.14 4.41 -6.26
CA PHE A 92 -4.04 4.16 -7.38
C PHE A 92 -3.43 3.31 -8.50
N SER A 93 -2.15 2.95 -8.43
CA SER A 93 -1.48 2.17 -9.49
C SER A 93 -2.08 0.77 -9.62
N LEU A 94 -2.26 0.08 -8.50
CA LEU A 94 -2.79 -1.30 -8.54
C LEU A 94 -4.23 -1.39 -9.07
N PRO A 95 -5.20 -0.57 -8.60
CA PRO A 95 -6.53 -0.57 -9.21
C PRO A 95 -6.50 -0.17 -10.68
N MET A 96 -5.66 0.79 -11.09
CA MET A 96 -5.52 1.19 -12.48
C MET A 96 -4.98 0.08 -13.38
N LEU A 97 -3.96 -0.67 -12.93
CA LEU A 97 -3.41 -1.82 -13.65
C LEU A 97 -4.41 -2.97 -13.81
N VAL A 98 -5.40 -3.05 -12.93
CA VAL A 98 -6.49 -4.04 -13.02
C VAL A 98 -7.58 -3.55 -13.97
N ASP A 99 -7.96 -2.27 -13.90
CA ASP A 99 -9.09 -1.68 -14.64
C ASP A 99 -8.73 -1.37 -16.10
N ARG A 100 -7.48 -0.97 -16.38
CA ARG A 100 -7.10 -0.37 -17.66
C ARG A 100 -5.90 -1.05 -18.30
N GLU A 101 -5.81 -0.96 -19.62
CA GLU A 101 -4.64 -1.32 -20.41
C GLU A 101 -3.58 -0.20 -20.25
N ALA A 102 -2.92 -0.18 -19.10
CA ALA A 102 -1.86 0.74 -18.78
C ALA A 102 -0.60 -0.02 -18.36
N ASP A 103 0.56 0.52 -18.71
CA ASP A 103 1.83 0.01 -18.19
C ASP A 103 2.08 0.53 -16.75
N SER A 104 3.00 -0.13 -16.05
CA SER A 104 3.29 0.17 -14.65
C SER A 104 3.82 1.58 -14.43
N VAL A 105 4.60 2.13 -15.36
CA VAL A 105 5.16 3.47 -15.24
C VAL A 105 4.05 4.52 -15.35
N THR A 106 3.20 4.37 -16.36
CA THR A 106 2.01 5.22 -16.55
C THR A 106 1.09 5.17 -15.33
N ALA A 107 0.84 3.98 -14.78
CA ALA A 107 0.02 3.83 -13.57
C ALA A 107 0.65 4.54 -12.36
N VAL A 108 1.95 4.41 -12.14
CA VAL A 108 2.67 5.08 -11.04
C VAL A 108 2.63 6.60 -11.21
N VAL A 109 2.95 7.11 -12.40
CA VAL A 109 2.92 8.56 -12.67
C VAL A 109 1.52 9.13 -12.46
N THR A 110 0.50 8.43 -12.93
CA THR A 110 -0.91 8.83 -12.75
C THR A 110 -1.30 8.83 -11.28
N SER A 111 -0.91 7.81 -10.52
CA SER A 111 -1.14 7.72 -9.07
C SER A 111 -0.49 8.90 -8.33
N VAL A 112 0.79 9.16 -8.59
CA VAL A 112 1.52 10.29 -7.98
C VAL A 112 0.84 11.62 -8.30
N ASN A 113 0.48 11.87 -9.55
CA ASN A 113 -0.22 13.09 -9.95
C ASN A 113 -1.58 13.24 -9.25
N ALA A 114 -2.35 12.16 -9.14
CA ALA A 114 -3.64 12.16 -8.46
C ALA A 114 -3.49 12.51 -6.96
N VAL A 115 -2.51 11.91 -6.28
CA VAL A 115 -2.20 12.20 -4.88
C VAL A 115 -1.75 13.66 -4.70
N LEU A 116 -0.85 14.15 -5.55
CA LEU A 116 -0.35 15.53 -5.46
C LEU A 116 -1.42 16.59 -5.74
N ARG A 117 -2.41 16.28 -6.58
CA ARG A 117 -3.54 17.18 -6.86
C ARG A 117 -4.60 17.17 -5.76
N ASN A 118 -4.68 16.09 -4.97
CA ASN A 118 -5.69 15.88 -3.94
C ASN A 118 -5.08 15.74 -2.53
N LYS A 119 -4.02 16.49 -2.22
CA LYS A 119 -3.23 16.35 -0.99
C LYS A 119 -4.07 16.23 0.30
N PRO A 120 -5.06 17.11 0.57
CA PRO A 120 -5.83 17.02 1.82
C PRO A 120 -6.63 15.71 1.92
N ALA A 121 -7.33 15.33 0.85
CA ALA A 121 -8.11 14.10 0.82
C ALA A 121 -7.20 12.86 0.96
N MET A 122 -6.04 12.88 0.29
CA MET A 122 -5.08 11.78 0.36
C MET A 122 -4.38 11.70 1.72
N ALA A 123 -4.14 12.82 2.39
CA ALA A 123 -3.63 12.82 3.77
C ALA A 123 -4.64 12.18 4.74
N VAL A 124 -5.92 12.53 4.62
CA VAL A 124 -6.99 11.90 5.40
C VAL A 124 -7.07 10.40 5.09
N TRP A 125 -6.99 10.02 3.81
CA TRP A 125 -7.02 8.62 3.39
C TRP A 125 -5.84 7.83 3.96
N ALA A 126 -4.62 8.38 3.88
CA ALA A 126 -3.43 7.76 4.48
C ALA A 126 -3.57 7.61 6.00
N ALA A 127 -4.09 8.63 6.69
CA ALA A 127 -4.35 8.57 8.13
C ALA A 127 -5.36 7.47 8.49
N LEU A 128 -6.44 7.34 7.73
CA LEU A 128 -7.44 6.27 7.92
C LEU A 128 -6.82 4.87 7.75
N ILE A 129 -5.97 4.69 6.74
CA ILE A 129 -5.24 3.41 6.55
C ILE A 129 -4.36 3.12 7.76
N VAL A 130 -3.58 4.10 8.23
CA VAL A 130 -2.72 3.94 9.40
C VAL A 130 -3.53 3.56 10.63
N VAL A 131 -4.61 4.29 10.92
CA VAL A 131 -5.48 4.02 12.08
C VAL A 131 -6.11 2.63 11.99
N ALA A 132 -6.50 2.20 10.79
CA ALA A 132 -7.11 0.88 10.60
C ALA A 132 -6.11 -0.28 10.76
N VAL A 133 -4.84 -0.07 10.40
CA VAL A 133 -3.81 -1.14 10.39
C VAL A 133 -2.95 -1.13 11.65
N ALA A 134 -2.76 0.04 12.29
CA ALA A 134 -1.91 0.21 13.48
C ALA A 134 -2.24 -0.74 14.63
N PRO A 135 -3.52 -1.03 14.98
CA PRO A 135 -3.82 -1.97 16.07
C PRO A 135 -3.27 -3.37 15.83
N GLY A 136 -3.33 -3.86 14.58
CA GLY A 136 -2.76 -5.16 14.21
C GLY A 136 -1.24 -5.21 14.42
N PHE A 137 -0.53 -4.19 13.95
CA PHE A 137 0.91 -4.09 14.13
C PHE A 137 1.31 -3.85 15.60
N ALA A 138 0.56 -3.04 16.34
CA ALA A 138 0.80 -2.83 17.78
C ALA A 138 0.70 -4.14 18.56
N LEU A 139 -0.27 -4.98 18.26
CA LEU A 139 -0.40 -6.31 18.89
C LEU A 139 0.77 -7.23 18.55
N LEU A 140 1.30 -7.18 17.32
CA LEU A 140 2.52 -7.92 16.95
C LEU A 140 3.73 -7.44 17.73
N LEU A 141 3.93 -6.13 17.86
CA LEU A 141 5.08 -5.55 18.58
C LEU A 141 5.05 -5.81 20.08
N LEU A 142 3.85 -5.93 20.66
CA LEU A 142 3.70 -6.23 22.09
C LEU A 142 4.04 -7.68 22.47
N GLY A 143 4.50 -8.50 21.52
CA GLY A 143 4.97 -9.87 21.77
C GLY A 143 3.87 -10.83 22.22
N ARG A 144 2.60 -10.52 21.93
CA ARG A 144 1.45 -11.36 22.26
C ARG A 144 1.04 -12.30 21.12
N GLU A 145 2.00 -12.58 20.23
CA GLU A 145 1.78 -13.31 18.96
C GLU A 145 1.56 -14.82 19.17
N ARG A 146 1.73 -15.34 20.37
CA ARG A 146 1.62 -16.80 20.62
C ARG A 146 0.16 -17.21 20.81
N GLY A 147 -0.29 -18.16 20.01
CA GLY A 147 -1.63 -18.75 20.14
C GLY A 147 -2.77 -17.80 19.74
N ALA A 148 -3.71 -17.55 20.65
CA ALA A 148 -4.91 -16.76 20.38
C ALA A 148 -4.62 -15.30 19.97
N GLY A 149 -3.53 -14.69 20.46
CA GLY A 149 -3.12 -13.33 20.09
C GLY A 149 -2.75 -13.23 18.61
N PHE A 150 -1.96 -14.17 18.11
CA PHE A 150 -1.61 -14.23 16.69
C PHE A 150 -2.85 -14.45 15.80
N ALA A 151 -3.75 -15.34 16.18
CA ALA A 151 -5.00 -15.58 15.46
C ALA A 151 -5.86 -14.29 15.39
N LEU A 152 -5.95 -13.53 16.48
CA LEU A 152 -6.67 -12.27 16.52
C LEU A 152 -6.06 -11.22 15.56
N VAL A 153 -4.72 -11.09 15.52
CA VAL A 153 -4.04 -10.20 14.60
C VAL A 153 -4.30 -10.60 13.14
N MET A 154 -4.19 -11.90 12.84
CA MET A 154 -4.47 -12.40 11.48
C MET A 154 -5.91 -12.17 11.07
N ALA A 155 -6.88 -12.38 11.97
CA ALA A 155 -8.29 -12.11 11.72
C ALA A 155 -8.54 -10.60 11.49
N LEU A 156 -7.95 -9.74 12.31
CA LEU A 156 -8.07 -8.28 12.19
C LEU A 156 -7.51 -7.79 10.84
N LEU A 157 -6.31 -8.18 10.47
CA LEU A 157 -5.69 -7.83 9.19
C LEU A 157 -6.44 -8.47 8.02
N GLY A 158 -6.92 -9.71 8.18
CA GLY A 158 -7.70 -10.42 7.17
C GLY A 158 -9.03 -9.74 6.82
N ILE A 159 -9.62 -8.99 7.75
CA ILE A 159 -10.81 -8.17 7.50
C ILE A 159 -10.43 -6.76 7.01
N THR A 160 -9.45 -6.13 7.67
CA THR A 160 -9.09 -4.74 7.41
C THR A 160 -8.49 -4.54 6.01
N LEU A 161 -7.60 -5.44 5.57
CA LEU A 161 -6.95 -5.30 4.27
C LEU A 161 -7.92 -5.40 3.08
N PRO A 162 -8.87 -6.34 3.02
CA PRO A 162 -9.91 -6.34 1.98
C PRO A 162 -10.80 -5.10 2.00
N LEU A 163 -11.16 -4.59 3.18
CA LEU A 163 -11.96 -3.35 3.30
C LEU A 163 -11.20 -2.15 2.75
N ILE A 164 -9.91 -1.99 3.11
CA ILE A 164 -9.05 -0.94 2.55
C ILE A 164 -8.95 -1.09 1.03
N GLY A 165 -8.77 -2.32 0.53
CA GLY A 165 -8.73 -2.56 -0.91
C GLY A 165 -10.01 -2.15 -1.62
N HIS A 166 -11.17 -2.50 -1.07
CA HIS A 166 -12.46 -2.11 -1.64
C HIS A 166 -12.66 -0.57 -1.60
N ALA A 167 -12.35 0.06 -0.49
CA ALA A 167 -12.41 1.51 -0.35
C ALA A 167 -11.42 2.22 -1.30
N THR A 168 -10.22 1.66 -1.51
CA THR A 168 -9.23 2.17 -2.48
C THR A 168 -9.76 2.11 -3.91
N TRP A 169 -10.50 1.06 -4.27
CA TRP A 169 -11.16 0.97 -5.58
C TRP A 169 -12.12 2.14 -5.81
N HIS A 170 -13.00 2.44 -4.84
CA HIS A 170 -13.92 3.56 -4.93
C HIS A 170 -13.20 4.92 -4.97
N ALA A 171 -12.14 5.07 -4.16
CA ALA A 171 -11.31 6.26 -4.19
C ALA A 171 -10.63 6.47 -5.55
N TYR A 172 -10.11 5.40 -6.17
CA TYR A 172 -9.56 5.41 -7.52
C TYR A 172 -10.61 5.88 -8.54
N ARG A 173 -11.79 5.28 -8.53
CA ARG A 173 -12.90 5.64 -9.43
C ARG A 173 -13.38 7.07 -9.28
N ALA A 174 -13.32 7.62 -8.08
CA ALA A 174 -13.71 9.00 -7.79
C ALA A 174 -12.63 10.04 -8.14
N THR A 175 -11.35 9.61 -8.19
CA THR A 175 -10.22 10.54 -8.29
C THR A 175 -9.61 10.58 -9.69
N ILE A 176 -9.61 9.44 -10.40
CA ILE A 176 -8.95 9.30 -11.71
C ILE A 176 -9.99 9.19 -12.80
N ASP A 177 -9.95 10.14 -13.75
CA ASP A 177 -10.66 9.97 -15.03
C ASP A 177 -9.91 8.95 -15.89
N ALA A 178 -10.31 7.70 -15.73
CA ALA A 178 -9.70 6.58 -16.41
C ALA A 178 -10.20 6.39 -17.86
N ALA A 179 -11.10 7.26 -18.36
CA ALA A 179 -11.65 7.16 -19.71
C ALA A 179 -10.59 7.34 -20.81
N ALA A 180 -9.47 8.01 -20.48
CA ALA A 180 -8.35 8.22 -21.40
C ALA A 180 -7.60 6.92 -21.79
N TRP A 181 -7.79 5.84 -21.02
CA TRP A 181 -7.14 4.55 -21.29
C TRP A 181 -8.17 3.49 -21.64
N PRO A 182 -7.89 2.61 -22.64
CA PRO A 182 -8.74 1.48 -22.96
C PRO A 182 -9.02 0.63 -21.72
N ARG A 183 -10.22 0.09 -21.62
CA ARG A 183 -10.50 -0.92 -20.58
C ARG A 183 -9.76 -2.21 -20.92
N ASN A 184 -9.37 -2.93 -19.89
CA ASN A 184 -8.91 -4.30 -20.06
C ASN A 184 -10.08 -5.13 -20.60
N GLU A 185 -10.17 -5.27 -21.92
CA GLU A 185 -11.24 -6.01 -22.64
C GLU A 185 -11.35 -7.46 -22.19
N HIS A 186 -10.32 -7.96 -21.54
CA HIS A 186 -10.26 -9.30 -20.97
C HIS A 186 -11.15 -9.50 -19.75
N LEU A 187 -11.83 -8.46 -19.31
CA LEU A 187 -12.78 -8.50 -18.19
C LEU A 187 -14.23 -8.69 -18.67
N ASP A 188 -14.48 -8.60 -19.97
CA ASP A 188 -15.79 -8.92 -20.52
C ASP A 188 -15.93 -10.43 -20.70
N PRO A 189 -17.13 -11.01 -20.39
CA PRO A 189 -17.38 -12.45 -20.44
C PRO A 189 -17.32 -13.03 -21.85
#